data_03e356bc2a06b9b92274b79a01e373bb
#
_entry.id   03e356bc2a06b9b92274b79a01e373bb
#
_cell.length_a   1.000
_cell.length_b   1.000
_cell.length_c   1.000
_cell.angle_alpha   90.00
_cell.angle_beta   90.00
_cell.angle_gamma   90.00
#
_symmetry.space_group_name_H-M   'P 1'
#
loop_
_entity.id
_entity.type
_entity.pdbx_description
1 polymer ?
#
loop_
_entity_poly.entity_id
_entity_poly.type
_entity_poly.pdbx_seq_one_letter_code
_entity_poly.pdbx_strand_id
1 'polypeptide(L)'
;MEFQHELIIPNEGFPFKLFLFEGRNGNYVREKHWHTSIEIFAVMEGSLYFYIDEKEYPLKAGEFLIINSNEVHSIQAPVRNETIVLQIPLKQFSDYFTAQRFIRFRSRNEKSEETDRRMVSLIREMYRVYVSGETGYEFRIRAVFYEVLYLMAVSYTHLTLPTNSRV
;
A
#
# COMPACT_ATOMS: atom_id res chain seq x y z
N MET A 1 5.34 -16.99 18.65
CA MET A 1 4.61 -15.73 18.87
C MET A 1 3.50 -15.64 17.83
N GLU A 2 2.25 -15.55 18.26
CA GLU A 2 1.16 -15.23 17.35
C GLU A 2 1.17 -13.74 17.08
N PHE A 3 1.36 -13.35 15.82
CA PHE A 3 1.22 -11.97 15.40
C PHE A 3 -0.26 -11.66 15.22
N GLN A 4 -0.67 -10.44 15.56
CA GLN A 4 -2.05 -10.02 15.48
C GLN A 4 -2.53 -9.97 14.01
N HIS A 5 -3.64 -10.66 13.72
CA HIS A 5 -4.36 -10.48 12.46
C HIS A 5 -5.20 -9.21 12.53
N GLU A 6 -5.07 -8.33 11.55
CA GLU A 6 -5.88 -7.14 11.39
C GLU A 6 -7.00 -7.38 10.38
N LEU A 7 -8.25 -7.20 10.82
CA LEU A 7 -9.39 -7.21 9.91
C LEU A 7 -9.55 -5.83 9.27
N ILE A 8 -9.41 -5.77 7.95
CA ILE A 8 -9.55 -4.53 7.18
C ILE A 8 -10.93 -4.46 6.55
N ILE A 9 -11.67 -3.39 6.88
CA ILE A 9 -13.00 -3.12 6.34
C ILE A 9 -12.89 -1.94 5.37
N PRO A 10 -13.26 -2.09 4.08
CA PRO A 10 -13.26 -1.00 3.11
C PRO A 10 -14.11 0.19 3.55
N ASN A 11 -13.81 1.38 3.02
CA ASN A 11 -14.68 2.53 3.17
C ASN A 11 -16.05 2.26 2.55
N GLU A 12 -17.11 2.78 3.16
CA GLU A 12 -18.48 2.60 2.67
C GLU A 12 -18.59 3.04 1.20
N GLY A 13 -19.13 2.15 0.36
CA GLY A 13 -19.33 2.40 -1.06
C GLY A 13 -18.09 2.28 -1.94
N PHE A 14 -16.94 1.89 -1.40
CA PHE A 14 -15.68 1.74 -2.14
C PHE A 14 -15.09 0.33 -2.01
N PRO A 15 -14.35 -0.15 -3.03
CA PRO A 15 -13.68 -1.44 -3.00
C PRO A 15 -12.30 -1.41 -2.31
N PHE A 16 -12.02 -0.39 -1.52
CA PHE A 16 -10.75 -0.16 -0.82
C PHE A 16 -10.97 0.58 0.50
N LYS A 17 -9.96 0.58 1.37
CA LYS A 17 -9.89 1.48 2.52
C LYS A 17 -8.83 2.55 2.27
N LEU A 18 -9.19 3.81 2.46
CA LEU A 18 -8.32 4.96 2.27
C LEU A 18 -8.43 5.88 3.48
N PHE A 19 -7.31 6.24 4.09
CA PHE A 19 -7.28 7.14 5.24
C PHE A 19 -5.94 7.87 5.35
N LEU A 20 -5.95 8.96 6.09
CA LEU A 20 -4.75 9.69 6.48
C LEU A 20 -4.32 9.23 7.88
N PHE A 21 -3.08 8.80 7.98
CA PHE A 21 -2.40 8.55 9.24
C PHE A 21 -1.59 9.80 9.62
N GLU A 22 -1.89 10.37 10.77
CA GLU A 22 -1.18 11.53 11.31
C GLU A 22 -0.49 11.14 12.63
N GLY A 23 0.81 11.00 12.60
CA GLY A 23 1.62 10.83 13.81
C GLY A 23 1.88 12.17 14.50
N ARG A 24 0.82 12.84 15.00
CA ARG A 24 0.87 14.25 15.48
C ARG A 24 1.89 14.50 16.59
N ASN A 25 2.03 13.54 17.49
CA ASN A 25 2.86 13.68 18.71
C ASN A 25 4.22 12.97 18.60
N GLY A 26 4.50 12.32 17.48
CA GLY A 26 5.62 11.40 17.37
C GLY A 26 5.47 10.15 18.27
N ASN A 27 6.51 9.33 18.34
CA ASN A 27 6.56 8.12 19.20
C ASN A 27 5.40 7.13 19.01
N TYR A 28 4.82 7.10 17.81
CA TYR A 28 3.81 6.09 17.47
C TYR A 28 4.50 4.76 17.14
N VAL A 29 3.96 3.69 17.70
CA VAL A 29 4.39 2.31 17.42
C VAL A 29 3.17 1.48 17.09
N ARG A 30 3.18 0.84 15.93
CA ARG A 30 2.27 -0.25 15.58
C ARG A 30 3.03 -1.56 15.67
N GLU A 31 2.64 -2.40 16.58
CA GLU A 31 3.26 -3.71 16.82
C GLU A 31 3.13 -4.63 15.59
N LYS A 32 3.91 -5.69 15.56
CA LYS A 32 3.90 -6.68 14.48
C LYS A 32 2.50 -7.25 14.27
N HIS A 33 1.99 -7.09 13.06
CA HIS A 33 0.68 -7.58 12.62
C HIS A 33 0.73 -7.99 11.15
N TRP A 34 -0.35 -8.59 10.68
CA TRP A 34 -0.53 -8.97 9.29
C TRP A 34 -2.00 -8.88 8.89
N HIS A 35 -2.25 -8.78 7.59
CA HIS A 35 -3.58 -8.77 6.99
C HIS A 35 -3.55 -9.36 5.57
N THR A 36 -4.72 -9.72 5.04
CA THR A 36 -4.83 -10.28 3.69
C THR A 36 -4.85 -9.23 2.59
N SER A 37 -5.14 -7.98 2.90
CA SER A 37 -5.09 -6.87 1.95
C SER A 37 -3.65 -6.52 1.55
N ILE A 38 -3.49 -5.97 0.35
CA ILE A 38 -2.28 -5.26 -0.04
C ILE A 38 -2.40 -3.84 0.49
N GLU A 39 -1.32 -3.29 1.01
CA GLU A 39 -1.33 -1.96 1.63
C GLU A 39 -0.24 -1.09 1.04
N ILE A 40 -0.57 0.17 0.74
CA ILE A 40 0.38 1.17 0.28
C ILE A 40 0.40 2.31 1.28
N PHE A 41 1.59 2.63 1.77
CA PHE A 41 1.87 3.82 2.56
C PHE A 41 2.57 4.84 1.69
N ALA A 42 1.98 6.02 1.50
CA ALA A 42 2.59 7.13 0.79
C ALA A 42 2.79 8.32 1.74
N VAL A 43 4.04 8.67 1.99
CA VAL A 43 4.40 9.72 2.95
C VAL A 43 4.30 11.09 2.30
N MET A 44 3.44 11.95 2.85
CA MET A 44 3.27 13.33 2.39
C MET A 44 4.19 14.30 3.12
N GLU A 45 4.33 14.12 4.44
CA GLU A 45 5.20 14.93 5.30
C GLU A 45 5.88 14.07 6.36
N GLY A 46 7.08 14.47 6.76
CA GLY A 46 7.85 13.79 7.81
C GLY A 46 8.46 12.49 7.36
N SER A 47 8.61 11.56 8.31
CA SER A 47 9.23 10.25 8.07
C SER A 47 8.74 9.21 9.07
N LEU A 48 8.86 7.95 8.68
CA LEU A 48 8.59 6.80 9.53
C LEU A 48 9.44 5.60 9.11
N TYR A 49 9.46 4.57 9.95
CA TYR A 49 10.21 3.34 9.73
C TYR A 49 9.24 2.15 9.69
N PHE A 50 9.41 1.32 8.68
CA PHE A 50 8.73 0.02 8.58
C PHE A 50 9.73 -1.10 8.84
N TYR A 51 9.25 -2.15 9.46
CA TYR A 51 10.01 -3.38 9.68
C TYR A 51 9.23 -4.53 9.07
N ILE A 52 9.82 -5.18 8.08
CA ILE A 52 9.26 -6.34 7.37
C ILE A 52 10.34 -7.42 7.40
N ASP A 53 10.00 -8.62 7.91
CA ASP A 53 10.95 -9.73 8.03
C ASP A 53 12.28 -9.29 8.70
N GLU A 54 12.17 -8.53 9.80
CA GLU A 54 13.30 -7.98 10.58
C GLU A 54 14.18 -6.98 9.83
N LYS A 55 13.84 -6.62 8.61
CA LYS A 55 14.53 -5.61 7.82
C LYS A 55 13.85 -4.25 7.96
N GLU A 56 14.66 -3.23 8.19
CA GLU A 56 14.20 -1.85 8.30
C GLU A 56 14.06 -1.18 6.92
N TYR A 57 12.96 -0.47 6.76
CA TYR A 57 12.65 0.33 5.59
C TYR A 57 12.29 1.77 6.02
N PRO A 58 13.26 2.69 6.02
CA PRO A 58 12.98 4.09 6.29
C PRO A 58 12.20 4.71 5.13
N LEU A 59 11.16 5.46 5.44
CA LEU A 59 10.38 6.24 4.49
C LEU A 59 10.35 7.71 4.89
N LYS A 60 10.50 8.57 3.90
CA LYS A 60 10.38 10.03 4.03
C LYS A 60 9.36 10.61 3.05
N ALA A 61 9.04 11.88 3.20
CA ALA A 61 8.13 12.60 2.33
C ALA A 61 8.47 12.40 0.83
N GLY A 62 7.45 12.09 0.02
CA GLY A 62 7.58 11.78 -1.39
C GLY A 62 7.88 10.31 -1.72
N GLU A 63 8.05 9.47 -0.72
CA GLU A 63 8.29 8.04 -0.89
C GLU A 63 7.05 7.21 -0.52
N PHE A 64 7.01 5.97 -1.00
CA PHE A 64 5.97 5.01 -0.67
C PHE A 64 6.54 3.61 -0.41
N LEU A 65 5.75 2.78 0.24
CA LEU A 65 6.05 1.37 0.48
C LEU A 65 4.81 0.54 0.21
N ILE A 66 4.97 -0.60 -0.45
CA ILE A 66 3.92 -1.61 -0.63
C ILE A 66 4.17 -2.76 0.33
N ILE A 67 3.16 -3.09 1.13
CA ILE A 67 3.10 -4.30 1.96
C ILE A 67 2.22 -5.30 1.21
N ASN A 68 2.76 -6.48 0.95
CA ASN A 68 2.03 -7.55 0.30
C ASN A 68 1.07 -8.26 1.27
N SER A 69 0.11 -8.99 0.70
CA SER A 69 -0.78 -9.85 1.47
C SER A 69 0.01 -10.81 2.36
N ASN A 70 -0.42 -10.93 3.62
CA ASN A 70 0.15 -11.80 4.65
C ASN A 70 1.61 -11.48 5.07
N GLU A 71 2.17 -10.35 4.68
CA GLU A 71 3.46 -9.91 5.20
C GLU A 71 3.32 -9.39 6.64
N VAL A 72 4.08 -9.98 7.55
CA VAL A 72 4.18 -9.49 8.92
C VAL A 72 5.02 -8.22 8.94
N HIS A 73 4.45 -7.15 9.46
CA HIS A 73 5.11 -5.85 9.50
C HIS A 73 4.79 -5.08 10.78
N SER A 74 5.65 -4.12 11.09
CA SER A 74 5.46 -3.16 12.18
C SER A 74 5.89 -1.77 11.73
N ILE A 75 5.41 -0.74 12.44
CA ILE A 75 5.64 0.67 12.10
C ILE A 75 6.15 1.40 13.33
N GLN A 76 7.16 2.23 13.14
CA GLN A 76 7.61 3.19 14.14
C GLN A 76 7.64 4.59 13.52
N ALA A 77 6.93 5.51 14.14
CA ALA A 77 6.89 6.92 13.73
C ALA A 77 7.41 7.79 14.89
N PRO A 78 8.72 7.96 15.03
CA PRO A 78 9.32 8.73 16.13
C PRO A 78 9.08 10.22 16.00
N VAL A 79 8.75 10.70 14.81
CA VAL A 79 8.46 12.11 14.52
C VAL A 79 7.07 12.26 13.91
N ARG A 80 6.56 13.50 13.92
CA ARG A 80 5.32 13.83 13.23
C ARG A 80 5.43 13.45 11.75
N ASN A 81 4.37 12.86 11.22
CA ASN A 81 4.24 12.54 9.81
C ASN A 81 2.79 12.67 9.35
N GLU A 82 2.61 12.85 8.04
CA GLU A 82 1.35 12.69 7.34
C GLU A 82 1.53 11.62 6.26
N THR A 83 0.82 10.52 6.41
CA THR A 83 0.93 9.37 5.53
C THR A 83 -0.44 8.93 5.06
N ILE A 84 -0.65 8.89 3.75
CA ILE A 84 -1.87 8.34 3.17
C ILE A 84 -1.71 6.83 3.09
N VAL A 85 -2.71 6.11 3.58
CA VAL A 85 -2.74 4.65 3.58
C VAL A 85 -3.88 4.16 2.69
N LEU A 86 -3.54 3.35 1.70
CA LEU A 86 -4.48 2.68 0.80
C LEU A 86 -4.39 1.17 1.02
N GLN A 87 -5.48 0.58 1.49
CA GLN A 87 -5.58 -0.87 1.68
C GLN A 87 -6.50 -1.46 0.61
N ILE A 88 -5.95 -2.40 -0.16
CA ILE A 88 -6.56 -2.97 -1.36
C ILE A 88 -6.91 -4.43 -1.09
N PRO A 89 -8.21 -4.80 -1.07
CA PRO A 89 -8.61 -6.19 -0.94
C PRO A 89 -7.97 -7.06 -2.05
N LEU A 90 -7.48 -8.22 -1.69
CA LEU A 90 -6.77 -9.12 -2.60
C LEU A 90 -7.62 -9.51 -3.83
N LYS A 91 -8.94 -9.54 -3.70
CA LYS A 91 -9.88 -9.82 -4.79
C LYS A 91 -9.76 -8.87 -5.98
N GLN A 92 -9.21 -7.67 -5.80
CA GLN A 92 -8.98 -6.72 -6.91
C GLN A 92 -7.94 -7.26 -7.91
N PHE A 93 -7.09 -8.17 -7.45
CA PHE A 93 -6.07 -8.85 -8.25
C PHE A 93 -6.36 -10.34 -8.44
N SER A 94 -7.62 -10.77 -8.35
CA SER A 94 -7.98 -12.20 -8.38
C SER A 94 -7.43 -12.95 -9.60
N ASP A 95 -7.38 -12.29 -10.76
CA ASP A 95 -6.86 -12.88 -12.00
C ASP A 95 -5.35 -13.15 -11.98
N TYR A 96 -4.64 -12.54 -11.02
CA TYR A 96 -3.19 -12.69 -10.82
C TYR A 96 -2.84 -13.68 -9.70
N PHE A 97 -3.83 -14.15 -8.93
CA PHE A 97 -3.66 -15.14 -7.86
C PHE A 97 -4.37 -16.44 -8.25
N THR A 98 -3.72 -17.21 -9.11
CA THR A 98 -4.19 -18.52 -9.53
C THR A 98 -3.23 -19.61 -9.03
N ALA A 99 -3.59 -20.88 -9.20
CA ALA A 99 -2.68 -22.00 -8.91
C ALA A 99 -1.37 -21.94 -9.71
N GLN A 100 -1.32 -21.17 -10.78
CA GLN A 100 -0.20 -21.06 -11.71
C GLN A 100 0.50 -19.71 -11.67
N ARG A 101 -0.09 -18.73 -11.03
CA ARG A 101 0.44 -17.36 -10.91
C ARG A 101 0.30 -16.85 -9.49
N PHE A 102 1.37 -16.31 -8.99
CA PHE A 102 1.39 -15.58 -7.74
C PHE A 102 2.09 -14.25 -7.99
N ILE A 103 1.36 -13.15 -7.76
CA ILE A 103 1.92 -11.81 -7.92
C ILE A 103 2.45 -11.31 -6.58
N ARG A 104 3.67 -10.79 -6.59
CA ARG A 104 4.25 -10.04 -5.49
C ARG A 104 4.64 -8.66 -5.99
N PHE A 105 4.30 -7.64 -5.22
CA PHE A 105 4.63 -6.25 -5.55
C PHE A 105 5.96 -5.86 -4.92
N ARG A 106 6.73 -5.06 -5.65
CA ARG A 106 7.94 -4.40 -5.14
C ARG A 106 7.58 -3.00 -4.66
N SER A 107 8.27 -2.54 -3.63
CA SER A 107 8.01 -1.20 -3.07
C SER A 107 8.46 -0.07 -3.96
N ARG A 108 9.43 -0.30 -4.85
CA ARG A 108 10.00 0.72 -5.73
C ARG A 108 10.23 0.19 -7.12
N ASN A 109 10.08 1.08 -8.11
CA ASN A 109 10.53 0.80 -9.47
C ASN A 109 11.99 1.20 -9.61
N GLU A 110 12.89 0.22 -9.57
CA GLU A 110 14.35 0.44 -9.68
C GLU A 110 14.77 1.12 -11.00
N LYS A 111 13.88 1.20 -11.97
CA LYS A 111 14.16 1.70 -13.31
C LYS A 111 13.64 3.13 -13.56
N SER A 112 12.78 3.67 -12.73
CA SER A 112 12.12 4.95 -13.00
C SER A 112 11.65 5.66 -11.73
N GLU A 113 12.38 6.69 -11.33
CA GLU A 113 11.94 7.61 -10.28
C GLU A 113 10.68 8.39 -10.67
N GLU A 114 10.46 8.63 -11.96
CA GLU A 114 9.25 9.27 -12.46
C GLU A 114 8.01 8.41 -12.18
N THR A 115 8.11 7.09 -12.37
CA THR A 115 7.03 6.16 -12.06
C THR A 115 6.72 6.16 -10.57
N ASP A 116 7.73 6.22 -9.71
CA ASP A 116 7.55 6.31 -8.25
C ASP A 116 6.86 7.62 -7.85
N ARG A 117 7.27 8.75 -8.42
CA ARG A 117 6.60 10.05 -8.20
C ARG A 117 5.14 10.02 -8.65
N ARG A 118 4.85 9.35 -9.78
CA ARG A 118 3.48 9.19 -10.28
C ARG A 118 2.64 8.38 -9.29
N MET A 119 3.15 7.28 -8.73
CA MET A 119 2.44 6.49 -7.72
C MET A 119 2.03 7.35 -6.52
N VAL A 120 2.97 8.10 -5.95
CA VAL A 120 2.69 9.00 -4.82
C VAL A 120 1.66 10.07 -5.20
N SER A 121 1.77 10.64 -6.41
CA SER A 121 0.83 11.64 -6.92
C SER A 121 -0.60 11.09 -7.07
N LEU A 122 -0.76 9.88 -7.58
CA LEU A 122 -2.06 9.21 -7.71
C LEU A 122 -2.71 8.96 -6.35
N ILE A 123 -1.96 8.48 -5.38
CA ILE A 123 -2.47 8.24 -4.02
C ILE A 123 -2.87 9.55 -3.35
N ARG A 124 -2.08 10.60 -3.52
CA ARG A 124 -2.44 11.95 -3.05
C ARG A 124 -3.73 12.45 -3.69
N GLU A 125 -3.88 12.25 -5.00
CA GLU A 125 -5.11 12.63 -5.72
C GLU A 125 -6.31 11.84 -5.23
N MET A 126 -6.19 10.52 -5.01
CA MET A 126 -7.27 9.72 -4.43
C MET A 126 -7.77 10.32 -3.12
N TYR A 127 -6.87 10.65 -2.22
CA TYR A 127 -7.22 11.21 -0.92
C TYR A 127 -7.85 12.60 -1.04
N ARG A 128 -7.28 13.46 -1.87
CA ARG A 128 -7.83 14.80 -2.12
C ARG A 128 -9.26 14.74 -2.68
N VAL A 129 -9.50 13.88 -3.65
CA VAL A 129 -10.83 13.67 -4.25
C VAL A 129 -11.81 13.09 -3.22
N TYR A 130 -11.37 12.12 -2.43
CA TYR A 130 -12.18 11.53 -1.36
C TYR A 130 -12.65 12.56 -0.33
N VAL A 131 -11.74 13.41 0.13
CA VAL A 131 -12.04 14.44 1.13
C VAL A 131 -12.89 15.58 0.55
N SER A 132 -12.74 15.90 -0.74
CA SER A 132 -13.50 16.99 -1.37
C SER A 132 -15.01 16.72 -1.38
N GLY A 133 -15.42 15.47 -1.61
CA GLY A 133 -16.83 15.09 -1.72
C GLY A 133 -17.61 15.84 -2.82
N GLU A 134 -16.92 16.44 -3.80
CA GLU A 134 -17.52 17.17 -4.89
C GLU A 134 -18.36 16.26 -5.78
N THR A 135 -19.33 16.84 -6.52
CA THR A 135 -20.18 16.07 -7.44
C THR A 135 -19.34 15.22 -8.39
N GLY A 136 -19.60 13.92 -8.41
CA GLY A 136 -18.88 12.96 -9.24
C GLY A 136 -17.58 12.42 -8.65
N TYR A 137 -17.27 12.75 -7.40
CA TYR A 137 -16.05 12.27 -6.73
C TYR A 137 -15.98 10.74 -6.69
N GLU A 138 -17.11 10.05 -6.59
CA GLU A 138 -17.19 8.59 -6.58
C GLU A 138 -16.65 7.97 -7.88
N PHE A 139 -16.90 8.61 -9.01
CA PHE A 139 -16.36 8.17 -10.30
C PHE A 139 -14.91 8.53 -10.46
N ARG A 140 -14.51 9.74 -10.03
CA ARG A 140 -13.14 10.19 -10.13
C ARG A 140 -12.20 9.35 -9.26
N ILE A 141 -12.58 9.08 -8.02
CA ILE A 141 -11.75 8.27 -7.11
C ILE A 141 -11.57 6.84 -7.63
N ARG A 142 -12.63 6.24 -8.21
CA ARG A 142 -12.52 4.90 -8.83
C ARG A 142 -11.62 4.92 -10.06
N ALA A 143 -11.69 5.96 -10.89
CA ALA A 143 -10.81 6.09 -12.04
C ALA A 143 -9.35 6.15 -11.61
N VAL A 144 -9.02 6.97 -10.62
CA VAL A 144 -7.65 7.07 -10.09
C VAL A 144 -7.23 5.76 -9.39
N PHE A 145 -8.14 5.12 -8.66
CA PHE A 145 -7.88 3.81 -8.06
C PHE A 145 -7.50 2.76 -9.09
N TYR A 146 -8.24 2.65 -10.19
CA TYR A 146 -7.89 1.70 -11.27
C TYR A 146 -6.56 2.08 -11.95
N GLU A 147 -6.21 3.35 -12.02
CA GLU A 147 -4.91 3.78 -12.52
C GLU A 147 -3.78 3.34 -11.57
N VAL A 148 -4.00 3.40 -10.26
CA VAL A 148 -3.07 2.83 -9.25
C VAL A 148 -2.90 1.33 -9.46
N LEU A 149 -3.99 0.57 -9.61
CA LEU A 149 -3.92 -0.88 -9.85
C LEU A 149 -3.18 -1.21 -11.15
N TYR A 150 -3.44 -0.46 -12.21
CA TYR A 150 -2.74 -0.61 -13.48
C TYR A 150 -1.23 -0.37 -13.32
N LEU A 151 -0.86 0.73 -12.67
CA LEU A 151 0.54 1.07 -12.42
C LEU A 151 1.24 0.01 -11.55
N MET A 152 0.58 -0.50 -10.53
CA MET A 152 1.07 -1.63 -9.73
C MET A 152 1.35 -2.85 -10.61
N ALA A 153 0.40 -3.23 -11.45
CA ALA A 153 0.49 -4.42 -12.29
C ALA A 153 1.62 -4.33 -13.31
N VAL A 154 1.83 -3.17 -13.94
CA VAL A 154 2.81 -3.03 -15.03
C VAL A 154 4.21 -2.62 -14.57
N SER A 155 4.33 -1.97 -13.41
CA SER A 155 5.60 -1.37 -12.98
C SER A 155 6.18 -1.98 -11.70
N TYR A 156 5.36 -2.57 -10.83
CA TYR A 156 5.78 -3.02 -9.50
C TYR A 156 5.62 -4.52 -9.28
N THR A 157 5.29 -5.29 -10.31
CA THR A 157 5.12 -6.72 -10.18
C THR A 157 6.43 -7.48 -10.29
N HIS A 158 6.56 -8.51 -9.48
CA HIS A 158 7.50 -9.61 -9.67
C HIS A 158 6.69 -10.89 -9.89
N LEU A 159 6.68 -11.39 -11.14
CA LEU A 159 6.09 -12.68 -11.46
C LEU A 159 7.05 -13.76 -11.00
N THR A 160 6.75 -14.42 -9.90
CA THR A 160 7.33 -15.72 -9.59
C THR A 160 6.52 -16.77 -10.31
N LEU A 161 7.10 -17.40 -11.31
CA LEU A 161 6.61 -18.68 -11.79
C LEU A 161 6.74 -19.68 -10.65
N PRO A 162 5.76 -20.60 -10.42
CA PRO A 162 5.95 -21.70 -9.50
C PRO A 162 7.22 -22.43 -9.92
N THR A 163 8.19 -22.50 -9.04
CA THR A 163 9.33 -23.38 -9.23
C THR A 163 8.80 -24.81 -9.30
N ASN A 164 8.77 -25.39 -10.49
CA ASN A 164 8.65 -26.82 -10.62
C ASN A 164 9.88 -27.44 -9.95
N SER A 165 9.80 -27.70 -8.66
CA SER A 165 10.68 -28.67 -8.05
C SER A 165 10.26 -30.04 -8.59
N ARG A 166 10.86 -30.42 -9.72
CA ARG A 166 10.92 -31.82 -10.11
C ARG A 166 11.84 -32.50 -9.11
N VAL A 167 11.22 -33.27 -8.24
CA VAL A 167 11.91 -34.38 -7.59
C VAL A 167 12.06 -35.49 -8.60
#